data_6ee80e13099800b640abd9c77ec23ea9
#
_entry.id   6ee80e13099800b640abd9c77ec23ea9
#
_cell.length_a   1.000
_cell.length_b   1.000
_cell.length_c   1.000
_cell.angle_alpha   90.00
_cell.angle_beta   90.00
_cell.angle_gamma   90.00
#
_symmetry.space_group_name_H-M   'P 1'
#
loop_
_entity.id
_entity.type
_entity.pdbx_description
1 polymer ?
#
loop_
_entity_poly.entity_id
_entity_poly.type
_entity_poly.pdbx_seq_one_letter_code
_entity_poly.pdbx_strand_id
1 'polypeptide(L)'
;MATEYQNEPGKSIPGFPKNWTLGFQILVLLLLLGGIGSAVYFGYPYMNKASKANKAELRAGFNNFVGFAPGIDMNGGAAPNKNSRMYKEFGIQFEAIRMDDMQKLNDALKNGDLDFIFTTTDISPIGMDRNSDLAKMSVVQFLKIDDSRGADVFIVDDAIKTVADLKGKKIACALGWPSNTLLHATLEAGGLTEQDVHILPMGDPFAAKTAFTTGNADATVVWSPDDEECLKSRAARVLTSTDLLPNIIMDGFIARKDVLEKKKELFIKLSRAWLVANSEMKDPAKMARAAQTYKTAFAVPDDVSIILGGMKKIHFATYGDNINFFGLSTDYTGITGQQLYTKMARVYKTGYGNKLSNVVSWSEASYSNVIQAITDLKGDAHAAEGQIQFKAPTTADTKTPAVAIKPVIINFATGSWALTPEMKDKIESQLGQLSVEFAGMKVRIEGNTDNVGSAEMNRTLSHKRAKSVADYLVKTYSFDPNRFVIVGNGPDKPIANNGTEEGKAANRRTEFQLLGK
;
A
#
# COMPACT_ATOMS: atom_id res chain seq x y z
N MET A 1 40.85 -17.27 46.15
CA MET A 1 42.07 -17.75 45.47
C MET A 1 41.94 -17.42 44.02
N ALA A 2 42.60 -16.33 43.59
CA ALA A 2 42.68 -15.95 42.19
C ALA A 2 43.95 -16.58 41.66
N THR A 3 43.83 -17.50 40.73
CA THR A 3 44.97 -18.08 40.02
C THR A 3 45.25 -17.17 38.82
N GLU A 4 46.41 -16.50 38.88
CA GLU A 4 47.03 -15.78 37.77
C GLU A 4 47.29 -16.76 36.61
N TYR A 5 46.66 -16.57 35.48
CA TYR A 5 47.07 -17.18 34.22
C TYR A 5 48.21 -16.36 33.61
N GLN A 6 49.41 -16.89 33.70
CA GLN A 6 50.55 -16.35 32.97
C GLN A 6 50.35 -16.47 31.44
N ASN A 7 50.47 -15.33 30.73
CA ASN A 7 50.48 -15.26 29.29
C ASN A 7 51.74 -15.97 28.70
N GLU A 8 51.56 -17.12 28.10
CA GLU A 8 52.58 -17.68 27.20
C GLU A 8 52.53 -16.97 25.84
N PRO A 9 53.59 -16.31 25.39
CA PRO A 9 53.60 -15.69 24.06
C PRO A 9 53.80 -16.77 22.98
N GLY A 10 52.83 -16.94 22.09
CA GLY A 10 53.01 -17.74 20.89
C GLY A 10 51.90 -18.67 20.46
N LYS A 11 50.83 -18.85 21.24
CA LYS A 11 49.69 -19.68 20.84
C LYS A 11 48.57 -18.80 20.26
N SER A 12 48.27 -18.94 18.98
CA SER A 12 47.12 -18.32 18.34
C SER A 12 46.27 -19.38 17.65
N ILE A 13 44.96 -19.20 17.64
CA ILE A 13 44.05 -20.07 16.91
C ILE A 13 44.17 -19.76 15.40
N PRO A 14 44.32 -20.74 14.53
CA PRO A 14 44.38 -20.50 13.08
C PRO A 14 43.15 -19.73 12.58
N GLY A 15 43.36 -18.67 11.80
CA GLY A 15 42.32 -17.80 11.26
C GLY A 15 42.08 -16.49 12.00
N PHE A 16 42.72 -16.27 13.16
CA PHE A 16 42.66 -15.01 13.90
C PHE A 16 43.91 -14.15 13.75
N PRO A 17 43.79 -12.81 13.84
CA PRO A 17 44.95 -11.92 13.82
C PRO A 17 45.95 -12.22 14.98
N LYS A 18 47.23 -12.32 14.67
CA LYS A 18 48.27 -12.69 15.63
C LYS A 18 48.50 -11.69 16.79
N ASN A 19 47.93 -10.49 16.66
CA ASN A 19 47.99 -9.43 17.68
C ASN A 19 46.88 -9.51 18.72
N TRP A 20 45.93 -10.49 18.57
CA TRP A 20 44.89 -10.70 19.56
C TRP A 20 45.31 -11.69 20.62
N THR A 21 44.98 -11.40 21.88
CA THR A 21 45.25 -12.34 22.97
C THR A 21 44.45 -13.62 22.80
N LEU A 22 44.96 -14.76 23.20
CA LEU A 22 44.31 -16.05 23.09
C LEU A 22 42.91 -16.03 23.76
N GLY A 23 42.79 -15.33 24.90
CA GLY A 23 41.52 -15.18 25.59
C GLY A 23 40.46 -14.43 24.78
N PHE A 24 40.86 -13.40 24.03
CA PHE A 24 39.98 -12.65 23.15
C PHE A 24 39.59 -13.46 21.92
N GLN A 25 40.50 -14.24 21.35
CA GLN A 25 40.22 -15.16 20.24
C GLN A 25 39.21 -16.24 20.65
N ILE A 26 39.32 -16.80 21.87
CA ILE A 26 38.37 -17.78 22.43
C ILE A 26 37.01 -17.11 22.66
N LEU A 27 36.96 -15.89 23.18
CA LEU A 27 35.70 -15.14 23.38
C LEU A 27 34.98 -14.89 22.06
N VAL A 28 35.69 -14.48 21.01
CA VAL A 28 35.10 -14.28 19.67
C VAL A 28 34.63 -15.60 19.07
N LEU A 29 35.37 -16.69 19.25
CA LEU A 29 34.98 -18.02 18.81
C LEU A 29 33.71 -18.50 19.53
N LEU A 30 33.60 -18.27 20.84
CA LEU A 30 32.42 -18.59 21.64
C LEU A 30 31.21 -17.73 21.25
N LEU A 31 31.41 -16.46 20.91
CA LEU A 31 30.36 -15.58 20.39
C LEU A 31 29.89 -15.99 19.00
N LEU A 32 30.81 -16.41 18.12
CA LEU A 32 30.49 -16.95 16.79
C LEU A 32 29.77 -18.30 16.89
N LEU A 33 30.23 -19.19 17.75
CA LEU A 33 29.57 -20.50 17.99
C LEU A 33 28.23 -20.32 18.73
N GLY A 34 28.13 -19.39 19.66
CA GLY A 34 26.87 -19.01 20.32
C GLY A 34 25.89 -18.35 19.33
N GLY A 35 26.36 -17.50 18.43
CA GLY A 35 25.58 -16.90 17.35
C GLY A 35 25.08 -17.95 16.34
N ILE A 36 25.93 -18.91 15.96
CA ILE A 36 25.54 -20.05 15.09
C ILE A 36 24.61 -20.99 15.87
N GLY A 37 24.86 -21.25 17.14
CA GLY A 37 23.99 -22.10 17.99
C GLY A 37 22.62 -21.46 18.21
N SER A 38 22.53 -20.14 18.40
CA SER A 38 21.25 -19.44 18.50
C SER A 38 20.53 -19.36 17.14
N ALA A 39 21.25 -19.12 16.05
CA ALA A 39 20.68 -19.14 14.70
C ALA A 39 20.18 -20.55 14.31
N VAL A 40 20.89 -21.61 14.70
CA VAL A 40 20.46 -23.00 14.51
C VAL A 40 19.35 -23.38 15.51
N TYR A 41 19.38 -22.87 16.75
CA TYR A 41 18.36 -23.19 17.76
C TYR A 41 17.06 -22.43 17.57
N PHE A 42 17.09 -21.19 17.03
CA PHE A 42 15.88 -20.41 16.70
C PHE A 42 15.41 -20.59 15.24
N GLY A 43 16.25 -21.09 14.34
CA GLY A 43 15.88 -21.32 12.94
C GLY A 43 15.38 -22.74 12.63
N TYR A 44 15.49 -23.70 13.54
CA TYR A 44 15.22 -25.12 13.25
C TYR A 44 14.07 -25.81 14.01
N PRO A 45 13.17 -25.17 14.76
CA PRO A 45 12.02 -25.91 15.30
C PRO A 45 10.79 -25.96 14.39
N TYR A 46 10.78 -25.28 13.24
CA TYR A 46 9.58 -25.22 12.37
C TYR A 46 9.56 -26.20 11.20
N MET A 47 10.60 -27.01 11.01
CA MET A 47 10.53 -28.18 10.12
C MET A 47 10.18 -29.45 10.91
N ASN A 48 9.17 -29.38 11.76
CA ASN A 48 8.63 -30.58 12.39
C ASN A 48 8.00 -31.47 11.33
N LYS A 49 8.47 -32.72 11.24
CA LYS A 49 7.85 -33.80 10.48
C LYS A 49 6.36 -33.85 10.82
N ALA A 50 5.52 -33.27 9.94
CA ALA A 50 4.08 -33.43 10.04
C ALA A 50 3.79 -34.92 10.16
N SER A 51 3.07 -35.33 11.17
CA SER A 51 2.62 -36.69 11.31
C SER A 51 1.89 -37.08 10.02
N LYS A 52 2.07 -38.30 9.50
CA LYS A 52 1.45 -38.81 8.26
C LYS A 52 -0.09 -38.60 8.22
N ALA A 53 -0.73 -38.35 9.34
CA ALA A 53 -2.18 -38.16 9.50
C ALA A 53 -2.73 -36.79 9.08
N ASN A 54 -1.91 -35.71 9.04
CA ASN A 54 -2.34 -34.34 8.73
C ASN A 54 -1.38 -33.69 7.71
N LYS A 55 -1.24 -34.27 6.53
CA LYS A 55 -0.46 -33.64 5.46
C LYS A 55 -1.25 -32.49 4.88
N ALA A 56 -0.66 -31.27 4.87
CA ALA A 56 -1.23 -30.12 4.20
C ALA A 56 -1.48 -30.41 2.71
N GLU A 57 -2.60 -29.93 2.19
CA GLU A 57 -2.92 -29.99 0.76
C GLU A 57 -2.25 -28.84 0.01
N LEU A 58 -2.11 -27.68 0.69
CA LEU A 58 -1.36 -26.53 0.25
C LEU A 58 -0.44 -26.02 1.37
N ARG A 59 0.71 -25.45 1.00
CA ARG A 59 1.66 -24.81 1.90
C ARG A 59 1.85 -23.36 1.51
N ALA A 60 1.72 -22.46 2.46
CA ALA A 60 1.74 -21.03 2.25
C ALA A 60 2.84 -20.34 3.06
N GLY A 61 3.48 -19.35 2.48
CA GLY A 61 4.46 -18.49 3.16
C GLY A 61 3.91 -17.09 3.42
N PHE A 62 4.05 -16.62 4.67
CA PHE A 62 3.55 -15.32 5.12
C PHE A 62 4.61 -14.58 5.95
N ASN A 63 4.63 -13.25 5.85
CA ASN A 63 5.35 -12.42 6.81
C ASN A 63 4.47 -12.10 8.03
N ASN A 64 4.97 -11.24 8.92
CA ASN A 64 4.19 -10.75 10.05
C ASN A 64 3.27 -9.59 9.61
N PHE A 65 2.09 -9.94 9.08
CA PHE A 65 1.08 -8.98 8.66
C PHE A 65 -0.33 -9.43 9.07
N VAL A 66 -1.06 -8.56 9.73
CA VAL A 66 -2.36 -8.88 10.35
C VAL A 66 -3.48 -9.16 9.33
N GLY A 67 -3.31 -8.81 8.06
CA GLY A 67 -4.25 -9.10 6.96
C GLY A 67 -4.48 -10.60 6.74
N PHE A 68 -3.57 -11.47 7.22
CA PHE A 68 -3.75 -12.92 7.12
C PHE A 68 -4.64 -13.52 8.21
N ALA A 69 -4.97 -12.75 9.26
CA ALA A 69 -5.71 -13.25 10.42
C ALA A 69 -7.04 -13.95 10.08
N PRO A 70 -7.87 -13.48 9.13
CA PRO A 70 -9.15 -14.14 8.81
C PRO A 70 -8.97 -15.57 8.29
N GLY A 71 -8.05 -15.78 7.33
CA GLY A 71 -7.78 -17.10 6.77
C GLY A 71 -7.11 -18.05 7.77
N ILE A 72 -6.23 -17.52 8.63
CA ILE A 72 -5.59 -18.30 9.70
C ILE A 72 -6.63 -18.73 10.74
N ASP A 73 -7.59 -17.86 11.11
CA ASP A 73 -8.69 -18.22 12.01
C ASP A 73 -9.62 -19.27 11.40
N MET A 74 -9.96 -19.13 10.11
CA MET A 74 -10.76 -20.11 9.38
C MET A 74 -10.08 -21.49 9.35
N ASN A 75 -8.75 -21.53 9.20
CA ASN A 75 -7.94 -22.78 9.24
C ASN A 75 -7.76 -23.32 10.68
N GLY A 76 -8.11 -22.54 11.70
CA GLY A 76 -7.94 -22.90 13.10
C GLY A 76 -6.48 -22.86 13.56
N GLY A 77 -5.66 -22.01 12.96
CA GLY A 77 -4.24 -21.80 13.25
C GLY A 77 -3.33 -22.03 12.05
N ALA A 78 -2.02 -22.07 12.28
CA ALA A 78 -1.01 -22.22 11.22
C ALA A 78 -0.86 -23.64 10.69
N ALA A 79 -1.13 -24.66 11.52
CA ALA A 79 -0.99 -26.06 11.12
C ALA A 79 -2.24 -26.60 10.41
N PRO A 80 -2.10 -27.63 9.54
CA PRO A 80 -3.24 -28.33 8.94
C PRO A 80 -4.20 -28.85 10.02
N ASN A 81 -5.48 -28.55 9.90
CA ASN A 81 -6.45 -28.85 10.94
C ASN A 81 -7.79 -29.34 10.38
N LYS A 82 -8.05 -30.66 10.46
CA LYS A 82 -9.32 -31.27 10.03
C LYS A 82 -10.52 -30.90 10.90
N ASN A 83 -10.29 -30.33 12.08
CA ASN A 83 -11.36 -29.82 12.95
C ASN A 83 -11.68 -28.36 12.67
N SER A 84 -10.92 -27.67 11.82
CA SER A 84 -11.15 -26.28 11.43
C SER A 84 -12.47 -26.10 10.67
N ARG A 85 -12.97 -24.88 10.64
CA ARG A 85 -14.10 -24.50 9.80
C ARG A 85 -13.70 -24.61 8.31
N MET A 86 -12.48 -24.23 7.96
CA MET A 86 -11.98 -24.31 6.58
C MET A 86 -12.07 -25.74 6.04
N TYR A 87 -11.70 -26.75 6.84
CA TYR A 87 -11.82 -28.14 6.40
C TYR A 87 -13.28 -28.61 6.37
N LYS A 88 -14.06 -28.34 7.42
CA LYS A 88 -15.44 -28.83 7.54
C LYS A 88 -16.38 -28.23 6.50
N GLU A 89 -16.22 -26.94 6.19
CA GLU A 89 -17.12 -26.20 5.30
C GLU A 89 -16.66 -26.23 3.83
N PHE A 90 -15.33 -26.27 3.59
CA PHE A 90 -14.75 -26.15 2.24
C PHE A 90 -13.91 -27.35 1.81
N GLY A 91 -13.64 -28.30 2.71
CA GLY A 91 -12.89 -29.52 2.41
C GLY A 91 -11.44 -29.24 2.03
N ILE A 92 -10.80 -28.26 2.68
CA ILE A 92 -9.39 -27.92 2.48
C ILE A 92 -8.70 -27.57 3.81
N GLN A 93 -7.44 -27.90 3.92
CA GLN A 93 -6.55 -27.48 4.99
C GLN A 93 -5.20 -27.08 4.40
N PHE A 94 -4.59 -26.06 4.95
CA PHE A 94 -3.28 -25.62 4.54
C PHE A 94 -2.32 -25.47 5.72
N GLU A 95 -1.03 -25.45 5.44
CA GLU A 95 0.02 -25.12 6.39
C GLU A 95 0.50 -23.68 6.11
N ALA A 96 0.42 -22.82 7.12
CA ALA A 96 0.92 -21.44 7.09
C ALA A 96 2.30 -21.39 7.74
N ILE A 97 3.30 -20.94 7.01
CA ILE A 97 4.69 -20.84 7.47
C ILE A 97 5.07 -19.38 7.54
N ARG A 98 5.36 -18.89 8.75
CA ARG A 98 5.86 -17.52 8.93
C ARG A 98 7.30 -17.41 8.46
N MET A 99 7.55 -16.46 7.58
CA MET A 99 8.86 -16.18 7.00
C MET A 99 8.95 -14.69 6.64
N ASP A 100 9.61 -13.91 7.47
CA ASP A 100 9.66 -12.44 7.33
C ASP A 100 10.68 -11.96 6.26
N ASP A 101 11.47 -12.88 5.71
CA ASP A 101 12.46 -12.62 4.66
C ASP A 101 11.85 -12.92 3.28
N MET A 102 11.63 -11.87 2.48
CA MET A 102 11.03 -11.98 1.14
C MET A 102 11.87 -12.82 0.17
N GLN A 103 13.21 -12.79 0.29
CA GLN A 103 14.05 -13.61 -0.59
C GLN A 103 13.87 -15.09 -0.28
N LYS A 104 13.81 -15.46 1.00
CA LYS A 104 13.55 -16.85 1.42
C LYS A 104 12.15 -17.32 0.99
N LEU A 105 11.13 -16.45 1.05
CA LEU A 105 9.79 -16.77 0.53
C LEU A 105 9.83 -17.08 -0.97
N ASN A 106 10.51 -16.24 -1.75
CA ASN A 106 10.67 -16.43 -3.19
C ASN A 106 11.45 -17.72 -3.50
N ASP A 107 12.52 -18.00 -2.76
CA ASP A 107 13.32 -19.22 -2.92
C ASP A 107 12.50 -20.48 -2.58
N ALA A 108 11.70 -20.44 -1.52
CA ALA A 108 10.83 -21.55 -1.13
C ALA A 108 9.70 -21.79 -2.17
N LEU A 109 9.13 -20.72 -2.75
CA LEU A 109 8.19 -20.83 -3.86
C LEU A 109 8.86 -21.43 -5.11
N LYS A 110 10.09 -21.01 -5.41
CA LYS A 110 10.90 -21.50 -6.53
C LYS A 110 11.21 -22.99 -6.40
N ASN A 111 11.60 -23.41 -5.21
CA ASN A 111 11.97 -24.79 -4.93
C ASN A 111 10.75 -25.75 -4.81
N GLY A 112 9.52 -25.20 -4.77
CA GLY A 112 8.30 -25.98 -4.56
C GLY A 112 8.08 -26.39 -3.10
N ASP A 113 8.79 -25.74 -2.15
CA ASP A 113 8.56 -25.91 -0.71
C ASP A 113 7.27 -25.24 -0.27
N LEU A 114 6.85 -24.19 -1.01
CA LEU A 114 5.58 -23.50 -0.85
C LEU A 114 4.78 -23.56 -2.16
N ASP A 115 3.46 -23.63 -2.04
CA ASP A 115 2.52 -23.60 -3.17
C ASP A 115 2.14 -22.16 -3.54
N PHE A 116 2.07 -21.27 -2.54
CA PHE A 116 1.79 -19.85 -2.73
C PHE A 116 2.42 -19.01 -1.62
N ILE A 117 2.59 -17.72 -1.92
CA ILE A 117 3.07 -16.70 -0.98
C ILE A 117 2.24 -15.42 -1.14
N PHE A 118 2.42 -14.47 -0.22
CA PHE A 118 1.80 -13.15 -0.34
C PHE A 118 2.62 -12.21 -1.23
N THR A 119 1.97 -11.15 -1.72
CA THR A 119 2.57 -9.98 -2.37
C THR A 119 1.66 -8.77 -2.19
N THR A 120 2.18 -7.58 -2.42
CA THR A 120 1.32 -6.42 -2.67
C THR A 120 1.35 -6.07 -4.16
N THR A 121 0.19 -5.76 -4.73
CA THR A 121 0.03 -5.56 -6.17
C THR A 121 0.86 -4.38 -6.69
N ASP A 122 1.02 -3.35 -5.88
CA ASP A 122 1.78 -2.13 -6.20
C ASP A 122 3.28 -2.37 -6.32
N ILE A 123 3.87 -3.25 -5.49
CA ILE A 123 5.31 -3.59 -5.58
C ILE A 123 5.58 -4.80 -6.47
N SER A 124 4.56 -5.59 -6.81
CA SER A 124 4.73 -6.81 -7.59
C SER A 124 5.46 -6.61 -8.93
N PRO A 125 5.35 -5.46 -9.65
CA PRO A 125 6.13 -5.23 -10.87
C PRO A 125 7.64 -5.40 -10.69
N ILE A 126 8.18 -5.15 -9.48
CA ILE A 126 9.62 -5.32 -9.18
C ILE A 126 10.02 -6.79 -9.36
N GLY A 127 9.22 -7.70 -8.84
CA GLY A 127 9.45 -9.14 -8.98
C GLY A 127 9.05 -9.71 -10.36
N MET A 128 8.37 -8.91 -11.20
CA MET A 128 7.83 -9.33 -12.49
C MET A 128 8.60 -8.76 -13.69
N ASP A 129 9.81 -8.21 -13.50
CA ASP A 129 10.73 -7.99 -14.61
C ASP A 129 11.13 -9.34 -15.21
N ARG A 130 11.14 -9.46 -16.56
CA ARG A 130 11.41 -10.75 -17.27
C ARG A 130 12.75 -11.38 -16.90
N ASN A 131 13.66 -10.64 -16.33
CA ASN A 131 14.93 -11.15 -15.84
C ASN A 131 14.85 -11.72 -14.41
N SER A 132 13.78 -11.44 -13.68
CA SER A 132 13.58 -11.93 -12.30
C SER A 132 13.23 -13.42 -12.27
N ASP A 133 13.47 -14.05 -11.14
CA ASP A 133 13.10 -15.46 -10.93
C ASP A 133 11.58 -15.66 -10.92
N LEU A 134 10.81 -14.74 -10.34
CA LEU A 134 9.35 -14.85 -10.30
C LEU A 134 8.73 -14.80 -11.71
N ALA A 135 9.18 -13.88 -12.56
CA ALA A 135 8.71 -13.80 -13.94
C ALA A 135 9.09 -15.06 -14.75
N LYS A 136 10.33 -15.58 -14.59
CA LYS A 136 10.77 -16.82 -15.24
C LYS A 136 9.97 -18.06 -14.82
N MET A 137 9.47 -18.07 -13.59
CA MET A 137 8.59 -19.12 -13.07
C MET A 137 7.13 -18.96 -13.48
N SER A 138 6.78 -17.91 -14.23
CA SER A 138 5.40 -17.57 -14.56
C SER A 138 4.50 -17.49 -13.31
N VAL A 139 4.95 -16.74 -12.31
CA VAL A 139 4.17 -16.50 -11.10
C VAL A 139 2.98 -15.59 -11.45
N VAL A 140 1.81 -15.88 -10.87
CA VAL A 140 0.58 -15.12 -11.10
C VAL A 140 -0.13 -14.80 -9.81
N GLN A 141 -0.72 -13.60 -9.73
CA GLN A 141 -1.61 -13.22 -8.63
C GLN A 141 -3.01 -13.79 -8.89
N PHE A 142 -3.55 -14.53 -7.91
CA PHE A 142 -4.82 -15.25 -8.07
C PHE A 142 -5.91 -14.83 -7.08
N LEU A 143 -5.55 -14.07 -6.05
CA LEU A 143 -6.48 -13.59 -5.02
C LEU A 143 -6.00 -12.23 -4.48
N LYS A 144 -6.93 -11.27 -4.34
CA LYS A 144 -6.77 -10.08 -3.50
C LYS A 144 -7.33 -10.39 -2.13
N ILE A 145 -6.58 -10.12 -1.06
CA ILE A 145 -7.02 -10.42 0.32
C ILE A 145 -7.46 -9.19 1.08
N ASP A 146 -6.82 -8.06 0.85
CA ASP A 146 -7.18 -6.81 1.53
C ASP A 146 -6.63 -5.57 0.83
N ASP A 147 -6.96 -4.40 1.40
CA ASP A 147 -6.41 -3.09 1.08
C ASP A 147 -6.01 -2.37 2.37
N SER A 148 -4.89 -1.66 2.32
CA SER A 148 -4.54 -0.71 3.38
C SER A 148 -5.55 0.45 3.44
N ARG A 149 -6.05 0.74 4.64
CA ARG A 149 -7.03 1.81 4.95
C ARG A 149 -6.59 2.62 6.16
N GLY A 150 -5.41 3.22 6.06
CA GLY A 150 -4.77 3.96 7.14
C GLY A 150 -3.66 3.18 7.84
N ALA A 151 -3.35 1.96 7.38
CA ALA A 151 -2.22 1.21 7.90
C ALA A 151 -0.88 1.81 7.43
N ASP A 152 -0.80 2.34 6.21
CA ASP A 152 0.38 3.03 5.71
C ASP A 152 0.22 4.53 5.87
N VAL A 153 1.27 5.18 6.40
CA VAL A 153 1.21 6.57 6.88
C VAL A 153 2.47 7.32 6.46
N PHE A 154 2.28 8.51 5.87
CA PHE A 154 3.35 9.45 5.58
C PHE A 154 3.40 10.49 6.71
N ILE A 155 4.43 10.40 7.54
CA ILE A 155 4.64 11.23 8.73
C ILE A 155 5.72 12.27 8.44
N VAL A 156 5.50 13.49 8.89
CA VAL A 156 6.38 14.63 8.68
C VAL A 156 6.58 15.43 9.96
N ASP A 157 7.63 16.23 10.03
CA ASP A 157 7.78 17.25 11.05
C ASP A 157 6.57 18.17 11.06
N ASP A 158 6.15 18.62 12.24
CA ASP A 158 4.95 19.48 12.37
C ASP A 158 5.07 20.80 11.62
N ALA A 159 6.26 21.26 11.29
CA ALA A 159 6.47 22.44 10.45
C ALA A 159 6.03 22.25 8.98
N ILE A 160 5.97 21.00 8.49
CA ILE A 160 5.54 20.65 7.13
C ILE A 160 4.02 20.49 7.15
N LYS A 161 3.31 21.39 6.45
CA LYS A 161 1.84 21.44 6.45
C LYS A 161 1.22 20.93 5.16
N THR A 162 1.94 21.03 4.06
CA THR A 162 1.47 20.67 2.71
C THR A 162 2.51 19.82 1.98
N VAL A 163 2.09 19.15 0.91
CA VAL A 163 3.03 18.41 0.04
C VAL A 163 4.09 19.34 -0.57
N ALA A 164 3.74 20.60 -0.88
CA ALA A 164 4.70 21.57 -1.41
C ALA A 164 5.86 21.87 -0.45
N ASP A 165 5.63 21.80 0.86
CA ASP A 165 6.66 22.01 1.88
C ASP A 165 7.71 20.88 1.93
N LEU A 166 7.44 19.74 1.25
CA LEU A 166 8.41 18.64 1.13
C LEU A 166 9.59 18.98 0.20
N LYS A 167 9.49 20.04 -0.61
CA LYS A 167 10.57 20.40 -1.54
C LYS A 167 11.89 20.62 -0.80
N GLY A 168 12.92 19.88 -1.20
CA GLY A 168 14.25 19.89 -0.58
C GLY A 168 14.34 19.21 0.79
N LYS A 169 13.28 18.54 1.28
CA LYS A 169 13.27 17.82 2.55
C LYS A 169 13.85 16.41 2.43
N LYS A 170 14.43 15.92 3.53
CA LYS A 170 14.94 14.56 3.66
C LYS A 170 13.81 13.61 4.04
N ILE A 171 13.53 12.63 3.20
CA ILE A 171 12.46 11.65 3.40
C ILE A 171 13.07 10.26 3.53
N ALA A 172 12.97 9.64 4.71
CA ALA A 172 13.34 8.26 4.91
C ALA A 172 12.26 7.33 4.38
N CYS A 173 12.59 6.47 3.42
CA CYS A 173 11.63 5.56 2.80
C CYS A 173 12.28 4.23 2.43
N ALA A 174 11.60 3.13 2.75
CA ALA A 174 11.97 1.80 2.28
C ALA A 174 11.59 1.67 0.80
N LEU A 175 12.59 1.75 -0.08
CA LEU A 175 12.36 1.64 -1.53
C LEU A 175 12.10 0.18 -1.94
N GLY A 176 11.14 -0.02 -2.83
CA GLY A 176 10.70 -1.37 -3.23
C GLY A 176 9.76 -2.03 -2.23
N TRP A 177 9.26 -1.27 -1.25
CA TRP A 177 8.21 -1.64 -0.30
C TRP A 177 6.95 -0.80 -0.54
N PRO A 178 5.78 -1.16 0.00
CA PRO A 178 4.54 -0.38 -0.15
C PRO A 178 4.67 1.10 0.24
N SER A 179 5.55 1.42 1.19
CA SER A 179 5.90 2.80 1.56
C SER A 179 6.29 3.68 0.37
N ASN A 180 6.96 3.10 -0.63
CA ASN A 180 7.35 3.81 -1.85
C ASN A 180 6.13 4.22 -2.69
N THR A 181 5.07 3.41 -2.70
CA THR A 181 3.82 3.71 -3.41
C THR A 181 3.11 4.92 -2.80
N LEU A 182 2.99 4.97 -1.46
CA LEU A 182 2.40 6.12 -0.77
C LEU A 182 3.24 7.40 -0.93
N LEU A 183 4.58 7.28 -0.89
CA LEU A 183 5.48 8.39 -1.18
C LEU A 183 5.20 8.97 -2.58
N HIS A 184 5.20 8.13 -3.60
CA HIS A 184 4.95 8.53 -4.98
C HIS A 184 3.61 9.22 -5.17
N ALA A 185 2.53 8.60 -4.69
CA ALA A 185 1.19 9.15 -4.82
C ALA A 185 1.07 10.52 -4.13
N THR A 186 1.71 10.67 -2.96
CA THR A 186 1.71 11.95 -2.22
C THR A 186 2.47 13.04 -2.98
N LEU A 187 3.67 12.76 -3.49
CA LEU A 187 4.45 13.74 -4.26
C LEU A 187 3.71 14.16 -5.53
N GLU A 188 3.16 13.20 -6.28
CA GLU A 188 2.39 13.46 -7.50
C GLU A 188 1.19 14.39 -7.26
N ALA A 189 0.50 14.22 -6.12
CA ALA A 189 -0.64 15.05 -5.75
C ALA A 189 -0.28 16.54 -5.59
N GLY A 190 0.92 16.82 -5.08
CA GLY A 190 1.44 18.19 -4.93
C GLY A 190 2.22 18.70 -6.15
N GLY A 191 2.27 17.93 -7.24
CA GLY A 191 3.05 18.29 -8.43
C GLY A 191 4.55 18.19 -8.23
N LEU A 192 5.00 17.45 -7.21
CA LEU A 192 6.41 17.16 -6.96
C LEU A 192 6.81 15.80 -7.58
N THR A 193 8.10 15.66 -7.79
CA THR A 193 8.76 14.42 -8.22
C THR A 193 9.79 14.00 -7.18
N GLU A 194 10.33 12.78 -7.30
CA GLU A 194 11.43 12.32 -6.45
C GLU A 194 12.68 13.21 -6.55
N GLN A 195 12.85 13.96 -7.64
CA GLN A 195 13.96 14.89 -7.83
C GLN A 195 13.81 16.19 -7.03
N ASP A 196 12.59 16.53 -6.60
CA ASP A 196 12.31 17.72 -5.80
C ASP A 196 12.59 17.53 -4.31
N VAL A 197 12.87 16.30 -3.86
CA VAL A 197 13.10 15.91 -2.47
C VAL A 197 14.40 15.13 -2.31
N HIS A 198 14.88 14.97 -1.08
CA HIS A 198 16.05 14.15 -0.78
C HIS A 198 15.61 12.82 -0.17
N ILE A 199 15.39 11.80 -1.01
CA ILE A 199 15.04 10.46 -0.52
C ILE A 199 16.28 9.84 0.13
N LEU A 200 16.11 9.39 1.38
CA LEU A 200 17.05 8.55 2.10
C LEU A 200 16.59 7.09 1.94
N PRO A 201 17.23 6.31 1.04
CA PRO A 201 16.81 4.93 0.82
C PRO A 201 17.13 4.08 2.04
N MET A 202 16.12 3.43 2.59
CA MET A 202 16.22 2.52 3.75
C MET A 202 16.04 1.08 3.30
N GLY A 203 16.70 0.15 3.98
CA GLY A 203 16.60 -1.28 3.69
C GLY A 203 15.22 -1.87 4.00
N ASP A 204 14.57 -1.32 5.00
CA ASP A 204 13.24 -1.72 5.46
C ASP A 204 12.53 -0.56 6.18
N PRO A 205 11.22 -0.67 6.47
CA PRO A 205 10.47 0.38 7.16
C PRO A 205 10.91 0.65 8.60
N PHE A 206 11.48 -0.33 9.30
CA PHE A 206 12.01 -0.14 10.64
C PHE A 206 13.23 0.81 10.63
N ALA A 207 14.11 0.69 9.62
CA ALA A 207 15.20 1.61 9.40
C ALA A 207 14.69 3.02 9.05
N ALA A 208 13.61 3.12 8.26
CA ALA A 208 12.97 4.40 7.94
C ALA A 208 12.39 5.08 9.19
N LYS A 209 11.67 4.34 10.03
CA LYS A 209 11.21 4.80 11.35
C LYS A 209 12.37 5.32 12.19
N THR A 210 13.44 4.54 12.30
CA THR A 210 14.62 4.90 13.10
C THR A 210 15.26 6.20 12.60
N ALA A 211 15.41 6.39 11.30
CA ALA A 211 15.96 7.62 10.73
C ALA A 211 15.13 8.85 11.10
N PHE A 212 13.80 8.73 11.11
CA PHE A 212 12.91 9.80 11.50
C PHE A 212 12.93 10.08 13.00
N THR A 213 12.78 9.05 13.83
CA THR A 213 12.71 9.21 15.31
C THR A 213 14.01 9.75 15.90
N THR A 214 15.16 9.50 15.26
CA THR A 214 16.48 10.04 15.64
C THR A 214 16.79 11.42 15.04
N GLY A 215 15.88 12.01 14.24
CA GLY A 215 16.04 13.34 13.65
C GLY A 215 16.95 13.39 12.40
N ASN A 216 17.29 12.25 11.82
CA ASN A 216 18.10 12.18 10.60
C ASN A 216 17.30 12.44 9.32
N ALA A 217 15.96 12.41 9.39
CA ALA A 217 15.03 12.72 8.31
C ALA A 217 13.95 13.69 8.78
N ASP A 218 13.45 14.55 7.86
CA ASP A 218 12.36 15.50 8.09
C ASP A 218 10.99 14.81 7.98
N ALA A 219 10.95 13.68 7.26
CA ALA A 219 9.75 12.91 6.99
C ALA A 219 10.06 11.42 6.84
N THR A 220 9.03 10.58 7.01
CA THR A 220 9.14 9.13 6.80
C THR A 220 7.81 8.53 6.32
N VAL A 221 7.89 7.40 5.62
CA VAL A 221 6.73 6.59 5.26
C VAL A 221 6.87 5.23 5.93
N VAL A 222 5.92 4.93 6.81
CA VAL A 222 5.90 3.72 7.64
C VAL A 222 4.51 3.13 7.67
N TRP A 223 4.36 1.94 8.25
CA TRP A 223 3.05 1.35 8.52
C TRP A 223 2.83 1.10 10.02
N SER A 224 1.57 0.84 10.37
CA SER A 224 1.19 0.54 11.75
C SER A 224 1.77 -0.81 12.23
N PRO A 225 2.28 -0.87 13.49
CA PRO A 225 2.12 0.12 14.55
C PRO A 225 3.26 1.16 14.65
N ASP A 226 4.23 1.17 13.75
CA ASP A 226 5.41 2.05 13.80
C ASP A 226 5.07 3.56 13.66
N ASP A 227 3.92 3.87 13.06
CA ASP A 227 3.38 5.22 12.95
C ASP A 227 3.18 5.88 14.32
N GLU A 228 2.69 5.14 15.31
CA GLU A 228 2.48 5.67 16.65
C GLU A 228 3.79 6.09 17.35
N GLU A 229 4.86 5.31 17.15
CA GLU A 229 6.16 5.65 17.71
C GLU A 229 6.72 6.92 17.06
N CYS A 230 6.63 7.04 15.73
CA CYS A 230 7.04 8.24 15.02
C CYS A 230 6.32 9.49 15.54
N LEU A 231 4.98 9.42 15.70
CA LEU A 231 4.17 10.55 16.17
C LEU A 231 4.44 10.94 17.63
N LYS A 232 4.90 9.99 18.46
CA LYS A 232 5.24 10.23 19.87
C LYS A 232 6.69 10.71 20.06
N SER A 233 7.59 10.43 19.12
CA SER A 233 9.03 10.67 19.26
C SER A 233 9.44 12.14 19.22
N ARG A 234 8.67 12.95 18.50
CA ARG A 234 8.96 14.38 18.26
C ARG A 234 7.68 15.12 17.83
N ALA A 235 7.77 16.46 17.67
CA ALA A 235 6.67 17.24 17.10
C ALA A 235 6.46 16.83 15.63
N ALA A 236 5.50 15.97 15.39
CA ALA A 236 5.23 15.33 14.10
C ALA A 236 3.74 15.25 13.82
N ARG A 237 3.39 15.07 12.55
CA ARG A 237 2.00 14.91 12.11
C ARG A 237 1.90 13.96 10.91
N VAL A 238 0.72 13.44 10.69
CA VAL A 238 0.37 12.73 9.46
C VAL A 238 0.14 13.77 8.36
N LEU A 239 0.84 13.64 7.23
CA LEU A 239 0.61 14.42 6.03
C LEU A 239 -0.43 13.74 5.13
N THR A 240 -0.22 12.46 4.83
CA THR A 240 -1.15 11.60 4.08
C THR A 240 -1.13 10.17 4.64
N SER A 241 -2.14 9.38 4.31
CA SER A 241 -2.22 7.95 4.67
C SER A 241 -3.12 7.20 3.68
N THR A 242 -3.08 5.89 3.71
CA THR A 242 -3.95 5.05 2.87
C THR A 242 -5.44 5.13 3.24
N ASP A 243 -5.81 5.75 4.35
CA ASP A 243 -7.19 6.15 4.65
C ASP A 243 -7.70 7.25 3.68
N LEU A 244 -6.79 8.10 3.20
CA LEU A 244 -7.07 9.13 2.21
C LEU A 244 -6.91 8.62 0.77
N LEU A 245 -6.06 7.62 0.59
CA LEU A 245 -5.71 6.97 -0.67
C LEU A 245 -6.08 5.47 -0.66
N PRO A 246 -7.37 5.15 -0.66
CA PRO A 246 -7.79 3.76 -0.71
C PRO A 246 -7.37 3.09 -2.03
N ASN A 247 -7.14 1.78 -1.99
CA ASN A 247 -6.82 0.96 -3.17
C ASN A 247 -5.49 1.29 -3.89
N ILE A 248 -4.51 1.88 -3.22
CA ILE A 248 -3.15 2.04 -3.77
C ILE A 248 -2.15 1.03 -3.22
N ILE A 249 -2.45 0.38 -2.10
CA ILE A 249 -1.70 -0.74 -1.54
C ILE A 249 -2.69 -1.87 -1.33
N MET A 250 -2.60 -2.90 -2.18
CA MET A 250 -3.53 -4.02 -2.24
C MET A 250 -2.79 -5.33 -2.06
N ASP A 251 -3.08 -6.05 -0.98
CA ASP A 251 -2.45 -7.32 -0.67
C ASP A 251 -3.14 -8.51 -1.36
N GLY A 252 -2.35 -9.50 -1.71
CA GLY A 252 -2.85 -10.67 -2.39
C GLY A 252 -1.92 -11.87 -2.36
N PHE A 253 -2.36 -12.96 -2.96
CA PHE A 253 -1.58 -14.18 -3.07
C PHE A 253 -1.12 -14.44 -4.49
N ILE A 254 0.14 -14.86 -4.57
CA ILE A 254 0.78 -15.31 -5.82
C ILE A 254 1.18 -16.78 -5.73
N ALA A 255 1.10 -17.46 -6.86
CA ALA A 255 1.54 -18.84 -7.03
C ALA A 255 2.21 -19.02 -8.38
N ARG A 256 3.01 -20.07 -8.53
CA ARG A 256 3.45 -20.52 -9.84
C ARG A 256 2.24 -21.02 -10.63
N LYS A 257 2.11 -20.57 -11.88
CA LYS A 257 0.95 -20.90 -12.73
C LYS A 257 0.79 -22.40 -12.95
N ASP A 258 1.89 -23.13 -13.15
CA ASP A 258 1.88 -24.59 -13.31
C ASP A 258 1.36 -25.33 -12.06
N VAL A 259 1.72 -24.85 -10.85
CA VAL A 259 1.24 -25.40 -9.57
C VAL A 259 -0.24 -25.08 -9.38
N LEU A 260 -0.63 -23.84 -9.68
CA LEU A 260 -2.01 -23.39 -9.57
C LEU A 260 -2.93 -24.19 -10.51
N GLU A 261 -2.55 -24.38 -11.76
CA GLU A 261 -3.32 -25.17 -12.72
C GLU A 261 -3.42 -26.64 -12.30
N LYS A 262 -2.33 -27.23 -11.83
CA LYS A 262 -2.30 -28.62 -11.33
C LYS A 262 -3.17 -28.83 -10.09
N LYS A 263 -3.25 -27.82 -9.21
CA LYS A 263 -4.01 -27.87 -7.94
C LYS A 263 -5.24 -26.95 -7.97
N LYS A 264 -5.78 -26.64 -9.14
CA LYS A 264 -6.80 -25.60 -9.35
C LYS A 264 -7.96 -25.67 -8.37
N GLU A 265 -8.52 -26.87 -8.17
CA GLU A 265 -9.65 -27.07 -7.26
C GLU A 265 -9.31 -26.72 -5.80
N LEU A 266 -8.07 -26.97 -5.37
CA LEU A 266 -7.62 -26.61 -4.02
C LEU A 266 -7.50 -25.08 -3.87
N PHE A 267 -6.98 -24.40 -4.90
CA PHE A 267 -6.90 -22.93 -4.91
C PHE A 267 -8.28 -22.26 -4.94
N ILE A 268 -9.26 -22.84 -5.66
CA ILE A 268 -10.65 -22.36 -5.65
C ILE A 268 -11.26 -22.51 -4.25
N LYS A 269 -11.12 -23.67 -3.62
CA LYS A 269 -11.60 -23.92 -2.25
C LYS A 269 -10.94 -22.99 -1.23
N LEU A 270 -9.61 -22.81 -1.31
CA LEU A 270 -8.86 -21.88 -0.46
C LEU A 270 -9.37 -20.46 -0.61
N SER A 271 -9.45 -19.95 -1.85
CA SER A 271 -9.90 -18.59 -2.12
C SER A 271 -11.34 -18.36 -1.64
N ARG A 272 -12.23 -19.32 -1.89
CA ARG A 272 -13.60 -19.26 -1.40
C ARG A 272 -13.67 -19.19 0.13
N ALA A 273 -12.93 -20.04 0.83
CA ALA A 273 -12.87 -20.05 2.30
C ALA A 273 -12.28 -18.73 2.84
N TRP A 274 -11.23 -18.21 2.19
CA TRP A 274 -10.60 -16.95 2.58
C TRP A 274 -11.57 -15.77 2.43
N LEU A 275 -12.28 -15.67 1.31
CA LEU A 275 -13.26 -14.60 1.06
C LEU A 275 -14.46 -14.66 2.02
N VAL A 276 -14.88 -15.86 2.42
CA VAL A 276 -15.88 -16.01 3.49
C VAL A 276 -15.33 -15.52 4.81
N ALA A 277 -14.11 -15.91 5.19
CA ALA A 277 -13.46 -15.44 6.40
C ALA A 277 -13.34 -13.91 6.43
N ASN A 278 -12.92 -13.30 5.32
CA ASN A 278 -12.82 -11.85 5.17
C ASN A 278 -14.18 -11.14 5.37
N SER A 279 -15.25 -11.67 4.76
CA SER A 279 -16.59 -11.08 4.88
C SER A 279 -17.11 -11.05 6.32
N GLU A 280 -16.60 -11.93 7.15
CA GLU A 280 -16.95 -12.01 8.58
C GLU A 280 -16.24 -10.96 9.45
N MET A 281 -15.20 -10.29 8.96
CA MET A 281 -14.44 -9.29 9.74
C MET A 281 -15.22 -8.00 10.03
N LYS A 282 -16.39 -7.82 9.44
CA LYS A 282 -17.37 -6.78 9.82
C LYS A 282 -17.96 -7.03 11.23
N ASP A 283 -17.91 -8.25 11.74
CA ASP A 283 -18.33 -8.62 13.09
C ASP A 283 -17.16 -8.45 14.08
N PRO A 284 -17.27 -7.52 15.06
CA PRO A 284 -16.18 -7.26 16.02
C PRO A 284 -15.75 -8.49 16.82
N ALA A 285 -16.68 -9.40 17.16
CA ALA A 285 -16.35 -10.60 17.92
C ALA A 285 -15.54 -11.61 17.09
N LYS A 286 -15.88 -11.74 15.80
CA LYS A 286 -15.14 -12.59 14.86
C LYS A 286 -13.76 -12.01 14.56
N MET A 287 -13.66 -10.68 14.39
CA MET A 287 -12.39 -9.99 14.22
C MET A 287 -11.49 -10.18 15.45
N ALA A 288 -12.03 -10.06 16.67
CA ALA A 288 -11.27 -10.28 17.91
C ALA A 288 -10.76 -11.72 18.02
N ARG A 289 -11.59 -12.71 17.66
CA ARG A 289 -11.18 -14.12 17.61
C ARG A 289 -10.07 -14.34 16.59
N ALA A 290 -10.19 -13.78 15.40
CA ALA A 290 -9.17 -13.89 14.34
C ALA A 290 -7.83 -13.28 14.80
N ALA A 291 -7.84 -12.12 15.47
CA ALA A 291 -6.65 -11.51 16.04
C ALA A 291 -5.98 -12.42 17.10
N GLN A 292 -6.78 -13.05 17.99
CA GLN A 292 -6.26 -13.98 19.00
C GLN A 292 -5.69 -15.25 18.37
N THR A 293 -6.37 -15.81 17.36
CA THR A 293 -5.88 -16.99 16.63
C THR A 293 -4.58 -16.68 15.92
N TYR A 294 -4.48 -15.53 15.25
CA TYR A 294 -3.28 -15.06 14.56
C TYR A 294 -2.09 -14.91 15.53
N LYS A 295 -2.30 -14.21 16.66
CA LYS A 295 -1.29 -14.08 17.72
C LYS A 295 -0.73 -15.43 18.14
N THR A 296 -1.61 -16.38 18.40
CA THR A 296 -1.23 -17.72 18.89
C THR A 296 -0.52 -18.52 17.79
N ALA A 297 -1.05 -18.48 16.56
CA ALA A 297 -0.54 -19.26 15.42
C ALA A 297 0.90 -18.92 15.05
N PHE A 298 1.25 -17.64 15.14
CA PHE A 298 2.57 -17.13 14.76
C PHE A 298 3.42 -16.65 15.93
N ALA A 299 2.98 -16.89 17.17
CA ALA A 299 3.67 -16.46 18.40
C ALA A 299 4.05 -14.95 18.34
N VAL A 300 3.11 -14.12 17.84
CA VAL A 300 3.32 -12.67 17.72
C VAL A 300 3.46 -12.08 19.13
N PRO A 301 4.52 -11.29 19.41
CA PRO A 301 4.74 -10.73 20.75
C PRO A 301 3.72 -9.63 21.12
N ASP A 302 3.15 -8.94 20.12
CA ASP A 302 2.24 -7.83 20.34
C ASP A 302 0.96 -8.24 21.07
N ASP A 303 0.41 -7.32 21.84
CA ASP A 303 -0.90 -7.51 22.45
C ASP A 303 -2.00 -7.61 21.40
N VAL A 304 -3.04 -8.39 21.69
CA VAL A 304 -4.21 -8.55 20.79
C VAL A 304 -4.84 -7.21 20.43
N SER A 305 -4.79 -6.22 21.34
CA SER A 305 -5.28 -4.86 21.07
C SER A 305 -4.51 -4.14 19.96
N ILE A 306 -3.20 -4.36 19.85
CA ILE A 306 -2.34 -3.82 18.78
C ILE A 306 -2.69 -4.50 17.46
N ILE A 307 -2.80 -5.83 17.46
CA ILE A 307 -3.22 -6.61 16.28
C ILE A 307 -4.59 -6.14 15.79
N LEU A 308 -5.57 -5.99 16.68
CA LEU A 308 -6.89 -5.46 16.37
C LEU A 308 -6.84 -4.02 15.84
N GLY A 309 -5.97 -3.18 16.39
CA GLY A 309 -5.71 -1.83 15.91
C GLY A 309 -5.27 -1.83 14.44
N GLY A 310 -4.33 -2.70 14.09
CA GLY A 310 -3.88 -2.90 12.71
C GLY A 310 -4.98 -3.45 11.81
N MET A 311 -5.74 -4.46 12.24
CA MET A 311 -6.85 -5.03 11.47
C MET A 311 -7.96 -4.02 11.15
N LYS A 312 -8.20 -3.03 12.03
CA LYS A 312 -9.18 -1.94 11.80
C LYS A 312 -8.71 -0.91 10.77
N LYS A 313 -7.43 -0.89 10.45
CA LYS A 313 -6.83 -0.04 9.40
C LYS A 313 -6.71 -0.77 8.06
N ILE A 314 -7.44 -1.87 7.88
CA ILE A 314 -7.45 -2.72 6.68
C ILE A 314 -8.90 -2.89 6.22
N HIS A 315 -9.14 -2.86 4.93
CA HIS A 315 -10.36 -3.35 4.30
C HIS A 315 -10.13 -4.79 3.82
N PHE A 316 -10.75 -5.76 4.48
CA PHE A 316 -10.70 -7.16 4.09
C PHE A 316 -11.51 -7.39 2.81
N ALA A 317 -10.84 -7.74 1.72
CA ALA A 317 -11.44 -7.87 0.41
C ALA A 317 -12.49 -8.99 0.35
N THR A 318 -13.66 -8.66 -0.18
CA THR A 318 -14.77 -9.58 -0.43
C THR A 318 -14.64 -10.21 -1.81
N TYR A 319 -15.60 -11.08 -2.16
CA TYR A 319 -15.73 -11.61 -3.52
C TYR A 319 -15.98 -10.50 -4.55
N GLY A 320 -16.87 -9.56 -4.25
CA GLY A 320 -17.16 -8.43 -5.13
C GLY A 320 -15.94 -7.53 -5.35
N ASP A 321 -15.13 -7.31 -4.31
CA ASP A 321 -13.86 -6.57 -4.44
C ASP A 321 -12.89 -7.29 -5.38
N ASN A 322 -12.84 -8.62 -5.34
CA ASN A 322 -12.02 -9.41 -6.27
C ASN A 322 -12.55 -9.35 -7.71
N ILE A 323 -13.88 -9.33 -7.92
CA ILE A 323 -14.46 -9.09 -9.25
C ILE A 323 -14.00 -7.74 -9.81
N ASN A 324 -14.02 -6.69 -9.00
CA ASN A 324 -13.53 -5.35 -9.37
C ASN A 324 -12.02 -5.33 -9.60
N PHE A 325 -11.26 -5.95 -8.71
CA PHE A 325 -9.80 -6.02 -8.78
C PHE A 325 -9.29 -6.66 -10.06
N PHE A 326 -9.89 -7.79 -10.47
CA PHE A 326 -9.50 -8.47 -11.69
C PHE A 326 -10.13 -7.89 -12.97
N GLY A 327 -10.89 -6.78 -12.86
CA GLY A 327 -11.54 -6.13 -14.01
C GLY A 327 -12.67 -6.97 -14.64
N LEU A 328 -13.36 -7.79 -13.84
CA LEU A 328 -14.46 -8.65 -14.26
C LEU A 328 -15.81 -7.92 -14.23
N SER A 329 -15.88 -6.74 -13.59
CA SER A 329 -17.04 -5.84 -13.59
C SER A 329 -16.82 -4.73 -14.61
N THR A 330 -17.84 -4.45 -15.42
CA THR A 330 -17.82 -3.35 -16.40
C THR A 330 -18.17 -2.00 -15.79
N ASP A 331 -18.81 -1.99 -14.61
CA ASP A 331 -19.36 -0.78 -14.00
C ASP A 331 -18.45 -0.21 -12.90
N TYR A 332 -17.32 -0.89 -12.62
CA TYR A 332 -16.37 -0.43 -11.62
C TYR A 332 -15.50 0.72 -12.15
N THR A 333 -15.51 1.84 -11.44
CA THR A 333 -14.79 3.06 -11.81
C THR A 333 -13.60 3.35 -10.89
N GLY A 334 -13.34 2.48 -9.90
CA GLY A 334 -12.18 2.57 -9.00
C GLY A 334 -10.91 1.97 -9.62
N ILE A 335 -9.87 1.82 -8.80
CA ILE A 335 -8.58 1.29 -9.22
C ILE A 335 -8.64 -0.24 -9.30
N THR A 336 -8.43 -0.78 -10.50
CA THR A 336 -8.25 -2.23 -10.70
C THR A 336 -6.81 -2.65 -10.44
N GLY A 337 -6.57 -3.95 -10.23
CA GLY A 337 -5.23 -4.51 -10.12
C GLY A 337 -4.38 -4.21 -11.35
N GLN A 338 -4.96 -4.26 -12.56
CA GLN A 338 -4.28 -3.91 -13.80
C GLN A 338 -3.82 -2.45 -13.83
N GLN A 339 -4.67 -1.52 -13.40
CA GLN A 339 -4.34 -0.10 -13.41
C GLN A 339 -3.22 0.21 -12.41
N LEU A 340 -3.32 -0.33 -11.18
CA LEU A 340 -2.30 -0.17 -10.15
C LEU A 340 -0.96 -0.77 -10.60
N TYR A 341 -0.96 -2.04 -11.03
CA TYR A 341 0.22 -2.74 -11.52
C TYR A 341 0.91 -1.98 -12.67
N THR A 342 0.13 -1.56 -13.67
CA THR A 342 0.66 -0.85 -14.84
C THR A 342 1.22 0.54 -14.47
N LYS A 343 0.56 1.26 -13.55
CA LYS A 343 1.07 2.53 -13.03
C LYS A 343 2.41 2.32 -12.34
N MET A 344 2.47 1.37 -11.41
CA MET A 344 3.67 1.14 -10.61
C MET A 344 4.82 0.56 -11.46
N ALA A 345 4.53 -0.24 -12.48
CA ALA A 345 5.55 -0.67 -13.44
C ALA A 345 6.20 0.53 -14.18
N ARG A 346 5.43 1.58 -14.49
CA ARG A 346 5.97 2.83 -15.04
C ARG A 346 6.78 3.62 -14.03
N VAL A 347 6.28 3.74 -12.81
CA VAL A 347 6.96 4.41 -11.69
C VAL A 347 8.33 3.79 -11.47
N TYR A 348 8.40 2.47 -11.32
CA TYR A 348 9.67 1.76 -11.08
C TYR A 348 10.60 1.71 -12.30
N LYS A 349 10.11 1.97 -13.51
CA LYS A 349 10.96 2.09 -14.70
C LYS A 349 11.82 3.36 -14.69
N THR A 350 11.31 4.45 -14.14
CA THR A 350 11.96 5.76 -14.12
C THR A 350 12.39 6.21 -12.73
N GLY A 351 11.84 5.58 -11.69
CA GLY A 351 12.01 5.97 -10.29
C GLY A 351 13.33 5.54 -9.66
N TYR A 352 13.50 6.02 -8.45
CA TYR A 352 14.70 5.85 -7.64
C TYR A 352 14.85 4.38 -7.19
N GLY A 353 16.00 3.79 -7.44
CA GLY A 353 16.44 2.52 -6.86
C GLY A 353 16.14 1.25 -7.67
N ASN A 354 15.08 1.20 -8.46
CA ASN A 354 14.71 0.01 -9.26
C ASN A 354 14.45 0.38 -10.72
N LYS A 355 15.47 0.23 -11.56
CA LYS A 355 15.32 0.42 -13.01
C LYS A 355 14.81 -0.86 -13.65
N LEU A 356 13.50 -0.99 -13.71
CA LEU A 356 12.87 -2.10 -14.42
C LEU A 356 12.96 -1.88 -15.93
N SER A 357 13.37 -2.89 -16.67
CA SER A 357 13.56 -2.78 -18.13
C SER A 357 12.38 -3.37 -18.92
N ASN A 358 11.83 -4.49 -18.47
CA ASN A 358 10.86 -5.27 -19.22
C ASN A 358 9.92 -6.05 -18.29
N VAL A 359 8.97 -5.36 -17.66
CA VAL A 359 7.97 -5.97 -16.77
C VAL A 359 6.95 -6.74 -17.61
N VAL A 360 6.59 -7.96 -17.20
CA VAL A 360 5.51 -8.73 -17.84
C VAL A 360 4.17 -7.98 -17.74
N SER A 361 3.26 -8.21 -18.69
CA SER A 361 1.94 -7.58 -18.65
C SER A 361 1.09 -8.10 -17.49
N TRP A 362 0.06 -7.33 -17.09
CA TRP A 362 -0.88 -7.79 -16.07
C TRP A 362 -1.56 -9.11 -16.44
N SER A 363 -1.88 -9.31 -17.72
CA SER A 363 -2.48 -10.57 -18.19
C SER A 363 -1.55 -11.79 -18.05
N GLU A 364 -0.23 -11.56 -18.00
CA GLU A 364 0.76 -12.60 -17.70
C GLU A 364 0.97 -12.76 -16.19
N ALA A 365 0.83 -11.68 -15.41
CA ALA A 365 1.07 -11.62 -13.97
C ALA A 365 -0.18 -11.93 -13.12
N SER A 366 -1.34 -12.15 -13.71
CA SER A 366 -2.61 -12.39 -12.99
C SER A 366 -3.34 -13.64 -13.49
N TYR A 367 -4.20 -14.20 -12.62
CA TYR A 367 -4.97 -15.41 -12.93
C TYR A 367 -6.38 -15.32 -12.32
N SER A 368 -7.29 -14.65 -13.00
CA SER A 368 -8.67 -14.42 -12.54
C SER A 368 -9.57 -15.67 -12.56
N ASN A 369 -9.14 -16.77 -13.21
CA ASN A 369 -9.97 -17.97 -13.36
C ASN A 369 -10.34 -18.63 -12.03
N VAL A 370 -9.57 -18.40 -10.96
CA VAL A 370 -9.90 -18.87 -9.61
C VAL A 370 -11.14 -18.14 -9.10
N ILE A 371 -11.20 -16.82 -9.26
CA ILE A 371 -12.32 -15.98 -8.83
C ILE A 371 -13.56 -16.25 -9.69
N GLN A 372 -13.40 -16.38 -11.01
CA GLN A 372 -14.50 -16.67 -11.93
C GLN A 372 -15.16 -18.04 -11.65
N ALA A 373 -14.43 -19.00 -11.10
CA ALA A 373 -14.96 -20.31 -10.73
C ALA A 373 -15.81 -20.30 -9.44
N ILE A 374 -15.72 -19.23 -8.64
CA ILE A 374 -16.54 -19.03 -7.42
C ILE A 374 -17.83 -18.34 -7.82
N THR A 375 -18.96 -19.05 -7.80
CA THR A 375 -20.25 -18.53 -8.29
C THR A 375 -21.32 -18.40 -7.23
N ASP A 376 -21.07 -18.86 -6.03
CA ASP A 376 -22.02 -18.99 -4.94
C ASP A 376 -21.89 -17.91 -3.85
N LEU A 377 -20.82 -17.12 -3.84
CA LEU A 377 -20.66 -16.01 -2.90
C LEU A 377 -21.47 -14.80 -3.37
N LYS A 378 -22.73 -14.73 -2.93
CA LYS A 378 -23.73 -13.70 -3.31
C LYS A 378 -24.27 -12.98 -2.08
N GLY A 379 -24.95 -11.86 -2.31
CA GLY A 379 -25.56 -11.03 -1.27
C GLY A 379 -24.60 -10.02 -0.65
N ASP A 380 -25.13 -9.19 0.25
CA ASP A 380 -24.45 -8.01 0.80
C ASP A 380 -23.15 -8.32 1.54
N ALA A 381 -23.06 -9.51 2.15
CA ALA A 381 -21.83 -9.92 2.85
C ALA A 381 -20.62 -10.07 1.92
N HIS A 382 -20.87 -10.41 0.65
CA HIS A 382 -19.86 -10.66 -0.37
C HIS A 382 -19.82 -9.60 -1.48
N ALA A 383 -20.68 -8.57 -1.38
CA ALA A 383 -20.66 -7.44 -2.29
C ALA A 383 -19.36 -6.66 -2.18
N ALA A 384 -18.95 -6.03 -3.28
CA ALA A 384 -17.81 -5.10 -3.26
C ALA A 384 -18.08 -3.95 -2.28
N GLU A 385 -16.98 -3.36 -1.78
CA GLU A 385 -17.07 -2.13 -1.01
C GLU A 385 -17.79 -1.06 -1.84
N GLY A 386 -18.76 -0.41 -1.21
CA GLY A 386 -19.49 0.69 -1.83
C GLY A 386 -18.60 1.92 -1.99
N GLN A 387 -19.07 2.88 -2.79
CA GLN A 387 -18.38 4.15 -2.92
C GLN A 387 -18.39 4.93 -1.61
N ILE A 388 -17.29 5.63 -1.35
CA ILE A 388 -17.13 6.50 -0.17
C ILE A 388 -18.17 7.62 -0.25
N GLN A 389 -19.00 7.75 0.79
CA GLN A 389 -20.01 8.79 0.91
C GLN A 389 -19.46 9.98 1.69
N PHE A 390 -19.77 11.17 1.25
CA PHE A 390 -19.34 12.41 1.86
C PHE A 390 -20.52 13.20 2.44
N LYS A 391 -20.28 13.88 3.56
CA LYS A 391 -21.22 14.89 4.04
C LYS A 391 -21.22 16.08 3.08
N ALA A 392 -22.40 16.70 2.87
CA ALA A 392 -22.53 17.87 2.02
C ALA A 392 -21.49 18.94 2.39
N PRO A 393 -20.90 19.64 1.40
CA PRO A 393 -19.94 20.70 1.65
C PRO A 393 -20.51 21.82 2.51
N THR A 394 -19.70 22.32 3.41
CA THR A 394 -20.03 23.43 4.31
C THR A 394 -19.19 24.67 3.98
N THR A 395 -19.55 25.82 4.56
CA THR A 395 -18.73 27.04 4.45
C THR A 395 -17.34 26.83 5.06
N ALA A 396 -17.19 25.94 6.07
CA ALA A 396 -15.89 25.61 6.64
C ALA A 396 -14.99 24.92 5.60
N ASP A 397 -15.54 24.02 4.79
CA ASP A 397 -14.78 23.30 3.74
C ASP A 397 -14.16 24.25 2.71
N THR A 398 -14.78 25.43 2.46
CA THR A 398 -14.19 26.43 1.55
C THR A 398 -12.93 27.10 2.11
N LYS A 399 -12.69 27.00 3.42
CA LYS A 399 -11.55 27.58 4.14
C LYS A 399 -10.58 26.52 4.67
N THR A 400 -10.92 25.23 4.59
CA THR A 400 -10.05 24.14 5.02
C THR A 400 -8.73 24.21 4.27
N PRO A 401 -7.57 24.16 4.95
CA PRO A 401 -6.28 24.13 4.28
C PRO A 401 -6.16 22.94 3.31
N ALA A 402 -5.63 23.19 2.13
CA ALA A 402 -5.32 22.12 1.19
C ALA A 402 -4.01 21.44 1.60
N VAL A 403 -4.00 20.11 1.59
CA VAL A 403 -2.78 19.30 1.76
C VAL A 403 -1.94 19.31 0.48
N ALA A 404 -2.62 19.30 -0.67
CA ALA A 404 -1.99 19.38 -1.97
C ALA A 404 -2.82 20.23 -2.93
N ILE A 405 -2.16 20.94 -3.84
CA ILE A 405 -2.77 21.81 -4.84
C ILE A 405 -2.19 21.45 -6.21
N LYS A 406 -3.06 21.08 -7.14
CA LYS A 406 -2.68 20.85 -8.54
C LYS A 406 -3.37 21.87 -9.44
N PRO A 407 -2.66 22.90 -9.94
CA PRO A 407 -3.23 23.83 -10.90
C PRO A 407 -3.44 23.12 -12.26
N VAL A 408 -4.62 23.27 -12.83
CA VAL A 408 -4.94 22.76 -14.17
C VAL A 408 -5.50 23.91 -14.98
N ILE A 409 -4.78 24.27 -16.04
CA ILE A 409 -5.22 25.31 -16.96
C ILE A 409 -6.25 24.73 -17.93
N ILE A 410 -7.52 25.12 -17.77
CA ILE A 410 -8.62 24.76 -18.66
C ILE A 410 -9.07 26.04 -19.38
N ASN A 411 -8.87 26.08 -20.69
CA ASN A 411 -9.12 27.25 -21.51
C ASN A 411 -10.57 27.28 -22.01
N PHE A 412 -11.46 27.90 -21.23
CA PHE A 412 -12.85 28.11 -21.65
C PHE A 412 -12.96 29.27 -22.66
N ALA A 413 -13.88 29.14 -23.61
CA ALA A 413 -14.27 30.27 -24.46
C ALA A 413 -14.86 31.44 -23.61
N THR A 414 -14.77 32.65 -24.13
CA THR A 414 -15.27 33.86 -23.46
C THR A 414 -16.75 33.69 -23.08
N GLY A 415 -17.08 33.93 -21.81
CA GLY A 415 -18.43 33.79 -21.28
C GLY A 415 -18.93 32.35 -21.16
N SER A 416 -18.17 31.33 -21.59
CA SER A 416 -18.59 29.92 -21.56
C SER A 416 -18.04 29.19 -20.34
N TRP A 417 -18.78 28.15 -19.93
CA TRP A 417 -18.41 27.13 -18.94
C TRP A 417 -18.63 25.70 -19.46
N ALA A 418 -18.96 25.56 -20.75
CA ALA A 418 -19.12 24.25 -21.39
C ALA A 418 -17.75 23.60 -21.62
N LEU A 419 -17.60 22.31 -21.30
CA LEU A 419 -16.38 21.53 -21.54
C LEU A 419 -16.36 21.00 -22.96
N THR A 420 -15.32 21.32 -23.72
CA THR A 420 -15.03 20.68 -25.02
C THR A 420 -14.41 19.30 -24.84
N PRO A 421 -14.33 18.45 -25.89
CA PRO A 421 -13.62 17.17 -25.82
C PRO A 421 -12.17 17.33 -25.35
N GLU A 422 -11.42 18.29 -25.87
CA GLU A 422 -10.02 18.53 -25.53
C GLU A 422 -9.84 18.94 -24.04
N MET A 423 -10.81 19.70 -23.50
CA MET A 423 -10.82 20.01 -22.05
C MET A 423 -11.06 18.78 -21.21
N LYS A 424 -11.96 17.88 -21.65
CA LYS A 424 -12.23 16.61 -20.95
C LYS A 424 -11.02 15.71 -20.95
N ASP A 425 -10.36 15.54 -22.09
CA ASP A 425 -9.10 14.77 -22.19
C ASP A 425 -8.03 15.33 -21.23
N LYS A 426 -7.94 16.66 -21.13
CA LYS A 426 -7.02 17.31 -20.19
C LYS A 426 -7.39 17.07 -18.75
N ILE A 427 -8.68 17.13 -18.39
CA ILE A 427 -9.18 16.80 -17.05
C ILE A 427 -8.87 15.34 -16.71
N GLU A 428 -9.14 14.41 -17.62
CA GLU A 428 -8.87 12.99 -17.42
C GLU A 428 -7.39 12.70 -17.22
N SER A 429 -6.54 13.26 -18.08
CA SER A 429 -5.08 13.03 -18.03
C SER A 429 -4.41 13.63 -16.79
N GLN A 430 -4.93 14.74 -16.25
CA GLN A 430 -4.30 15.46 -15.13
C GLN A 430 -4.99 15.26 -13.78
N LEU A 431 -6.29 15.02 -13.77
CA LEU A 431 -7.10 14.94 -12.56
C LEU A 431 -7.79 13.59 -12.38
N GLY A 432 -8.07 12.86 -13.46
CA GLY A 432 -8.87 11.64 -13.41
C GLY A 432 -8.24 10.61 -12.48
N GLN A 433 -7.01 10.22 -12.74
CA GLN A 433 -6.30 9.23 -11.92
C GLN A 433 -6.09 9.71 -10.49
N LEU A 434 -5.67 10.98 -10.31
CA LEU A 434 -5.50 11.59 -8.99
C LEU A 434 -6.82 11.56 -8.20
N SER A 435 -7.95 11.86 -8.85
CA SER A 435 -9.26 11.83 -8.21
C SER A 435 -9.64 10.42 -7.73
N VAL A 436 -9.29 9.39 -8.46
CA VAL A 436 -9.56 7.99 -8.09
C VAL A 436 -8.64 7.55 -6.95
N GLU A 437 -7.35 7.90 -7.00
CA GLU A 437 -6.38 7.55 -5.96
C GLU A 437 -6.69 8.21 -4.61
N PHE A 438 -7.02 9.50 -4.62
CA PHE A 438 -7.41 10.24 -3.42
C PHE A 438 -8.92 10.15 -3.14
N ALA A 439 -9.54 9.01 -3.41
CA ALA A 439 -10.99 8.82 -3.26
C ALA A 439 -11.50 9.11 -1.84
N GLY A 440 -10.66 8.98 -0.81
CA GLY A 440 -11.01 9.28 0.58
C GLY A 440 -11.02 10.77 0.97
N MET A 441 -10.65 11.68 0.05
CA MET A 441 -10.55 13.11 0.34
C MET A 441 -11.66 13.92 -0.31
N LYS A 442 -12.11 14.98 0.38
CA LYS A 442 -12.84 16.06 -0.26
C LYS A 442 -11.93 16.84 -1.19
N VAL A 443 -12.51 17.35 -2.26
CA VAL A 443 -11.79 18.08 -3.30
C VAL A 443 -12.43 19.46 -3.47
N ARG A 444 -11.64 20.52 -3.24
CA ARG A 444 -12.07 21.87 -3.59
C ARG A 444 -11.61 22.19 -5.01
N ILE A 445 -12.57 22.58 -5.84
CA ILE A 445 -12.30 23.05 -7.21
C ILE A 445 -12.50 24.55 -7.22
N GLU A 446 -11.41 25.31 -7.37
CA GLU A 446 -11.41 26.76 -7.42
C GLU A 446 -11.29 27.27 -8.86
N GLY A 447 -12.30 27.99 -9.32
CA GLY A 447 -12.23 28.72 -10.59
C GLY A 447 -11.70 30.14 -10.40
N ASN A 448 -10.80 30.56 -11.27
CA ASN A 448 -10.20 31.88 -11.28
C ASN A 448 -10.35 32.53 -12.66
N THR A 449 -10.40 33.87 -12.71
CA THR A 449 -10.43 34.67 -13.95
C THR A 449 -9.28 35.67 -13.98
N ASP A 450 -9.07 36.28 -15.12
CA ASP A 450 -8.39 37.57 -15.19
C ASP A 450 -9.29 38.70 -14.66
N ASN A 451 -8.81 39.96 -14.73
CA ASN A 451 -9.51 41.14 -14.26
C ASN A 451 -10.39 41.81 -15.33
N VAL A 452 -10.67 41.18 -16.47
CA VAL A 452 -11.49 41.74 -17.55
C VAL A 452 -12.98 41.56 -17.21
N GLY A 453 -13.73 42.65 -17.17
CA GLY A 453 -15.16 42.68 -16.82
C GLY A 453 -15.44 42.95 -15.33
N SER A 454 -16.71 42.82 -14.90
CA SER A 454 -17.07 43.07 -13.49
C SER A 454 -16.64 41.87 -12.61
N ALA A 455 -16.19 42.15 -11.40
CA ALA A 455 -15.78 41.16 -10.43
C ALA A 455 -16.93 40.17 -10.09
N GLU A 456 -18.16 40.66 -9.99
CA GLU A 456 -19.34 39.82 -9.69
C GLU A 456 -19.64 38.83 -10.82
N MET A 457 -19.64 39.30 -12.09
CA MET A 457 -19.80 38.41 -13.24
C MET A 457 -18.68 37.37 -13.30
N ASN A 458 -17.44 37.78 -13.01
CA ASN A 458 -16.27 36.88 -13.00
C ASN A 458 -16.36 35.84 -11.88
N ARG A 459 -16.84 36.20 -10.67
CA ARG A 459 -17.09 35.20 -9.60
C ARG A 459 -18.15 34.18 -10.03
N THR A 460 -19.25 34.63 -10.62
CA THR A 460 -20.31 33.75 -11.13
C THR A 460 -19.77 32.83 -12.23
N LEU A 461 -19.03 33.37 -13.21
CA LEU A 461 -18.47 32.59 -14.32
C LEU A 461 -17.46 31.57 -13.82
N SER A 462 -16.55 31.95 -12.93
CA SER A 462 -15.54 31.04 -12.38
C SER A 462 -16.16 29.91 -11.54
N HIS A 463 -17.24 30.21 -10.78
CA HIS A 463 -18.00 29.18 -10.07
C HIS A 463 -18.66 28.19 -11.04
N LYS A 464 -19.30 28.66 -12.14
CA LYS A 464 -19.89 27.77 -13.15
C LYS A 464 -18.84 26.89 -13.82
N ARG A 465 -17.64 27.41 -14.11
CA ARG A 465 -16.51 26.65 -14.67
C ARG A 465 -16.02 25.56 -13.71
N ALA A 466 -15.79 25.90 -12.45
CA ALA A 466 -15.40 24.94 -11.42
C ALA A 466 -16.48 23.83 -11.26
N LYS A 467 -17.76 24.21 -11.28
CA LYS A 467 -18.87 23.26 -11.22
C LYS A 467 -18.90 22.34 -12.43
N SER A 468 -18.65 22.82 -13.65
CA SER A 468 -18.63 21.98 -14.85
C SER A 468 -17.55 20.90 -14.76
N VAL A 469 -16.37 21.21 -14.19
CA VAL A 469 -15.30 20.23 -13.95
C VAL A 469 -15.76 19.19 -12.92
N ALA A 470 -16.34 19.60 -11.80
CA ALA A 470 -16.86 18.69 -10.78
C ALA A 470 -17.94 17.74 -11.35
N ASP A 471 -18.94 18.32 -12.06
CA ASP A 471 -20.03 17.55 -12.67
C ASP A 471 -19.50 16.50 -13.66
N TYR A 472 -18.45 16.84 -14.41
CA TYR A 472 -17.80 15.93 -15.31
C TYR A 472 -17.12 14.76 -14.57
N LEU A 473 -16.35 15.04 -13.50
CA LEU A 473 -15.72 14.03 -12.68
C LEU A 473 -16.75 13.12 -11.98
N VAL A 474 -17.82 13.70 -11.45
CA VAL A 474 -18.95 12.94 -10.87
C VAL A 474 -19.54 11.98 -11.90
N LYS A 475 -19.81 12.47 -13.11
CA LYS A 475 -20.43 11.66 -14.17
C LYS A 475 -19.50 10.54 -14.67
N THR A 476 -18.20 10.85 -14.84
CA THR A 476 -17.23 9.93 -15.45
C THR A 476 -16.81 8.82 -14.48
N TYR A 477 -16.63 9.17 -13.20
CA TYR A 477 -16.11 8.24 -12.17
C TYR A 477 -17.18 7.83 -11.15
N SER A 478 -18.42 8.24 -11.33
CA SER A 478 -19.55 7.98 -10.41
C SER A 478 -19.27 8.43 -8.96
N PHE A 479 -18.45 9.48 -8.75
CA PHE A 479 -18.17 9.99 -7.42
C PHE A 479 -19.39 10.60 -6.73
N ASP A 480 -19.43 10.55 -5.39
CA ASP A 480 -20.40 11.29 -4.61
C ASP A 480 -20.27 12.80 -4.89
N PRO A 481 -21.33 13.50 -5.34
CA PRO A 481 -21.30 14.94 -5.58
C PRO A 481 -20.87 15.76 -4.35
N ASN A 482 -21.17 15.28 -3.14
CA ASN A 482 -20.82 15.93 -1.87
C ASN A 482 -19.30 15.92 -1.60
N ARG A 483 -18.52 15.18 -2.37
CA ARG A 483 -17.07 15.18 -2.32
C ARG A 483 -16.49 16.53 -2.77
N PHE A 484 -17.20 17.26 -3.65
CA PHE A 484 -16.66 18.45 -4.32
C PHE A 484 -17.12 19.74 -3.67
N VAL A 485 -16.15 20.57 -3.28
CA VAL A 485 -16.34 21.94 -2.75
C VAL A 485 -16.07 22.91 -3.90
N ILE A 486 -17.09 23.61 -4.38
CA ILE A 486 -17.01 24.48 -5.54
C ILE A 486 -16.81 25.93 -5.10
N VAL A 487 -15.74 26.58 -5.58
CA VAL A 487 -15.43 27.98 -5.26
C VAL A 487 -15.16 28.77 -6.54
N GLY A 488 -15.83 29.90 -6.67
CA GLY A 488 -15.57 30.85 -7.75
C GLY A 488 -14.89 32.11 -7.20
N ASN A 489 -13.58 32.22 -7.38
CA ASN A 489 -12.81 33.35 -6.89
C ASN A 489 -12.92 34.61 -7.80
N GLY A 490 -13.36 34.42 -9.05
CA GLY A 490 -13.29 35.53 -10.02
C GLY A 490 -11.84 36.02 -10.16
N PRO A 491 -11.62 37.38 -10.13
CA PRO A 491 -10.29 37.98 -10.28
C PRO A 491 -9.51 38.07 -8.96
N ASP A 492 -10.04 37.60 -7.82
CA ASP A 492 -9.54 37.94 -6.47
C ASP A 492 -8.24 37.21 -6.09
N LYS A 493 -7.86 36.16 -6.84
CA LYS A 493 -6.63 35.35 -6.60
C LYS A 493 -5.71 35.32 -7.81
N PRO A 494 -5.13 36.43 -8.26
CA PRO A 494 -4.20 36.45 -9.37
C PRO A 494 -2.88 35.79 -8.98
N ILE A 495 -2.30 34.98 -9.89
CA ILE A 495 -0.95 34.39 -9.75
C ILE A 495 0.07 35.06 -10.69
N ALA A 496 -0.40 35.91 -11.61
CA ALA A 496 0.43 36.61 -12.56
C ALA A 496 -0.12 38.02 -12.82
N ASN A 497 0.70 38.86 -13.47
CA ASN A 497 0.33 40.25 -13.75
C ASN A 497 -0.81 40.36 -14.78
N ASN A 498 -1.97 40.89 -14.38
CA ASN A 498 -3.11 41.10 -15.26
C ASN A 498 -2.87 42.22 -16.33
N GLY A 499 -1.73 42.89 -16.32
CA GLY A 499 -1.36 43.89 -17.32
C GLY A 499 -0.85 43.29 -18.65
N THR A 500 -0.54 41.96 -18.67
CA THR A 500 -0.08 41.27 -19.86
C THR A 500 -1.05 40.16 -20.28
N GLU A 501 -1.09 39.79 -21.56
CA GLU A 501 -1.98 38.74 -22.03
C GLU A 501 -1.57 37.35 -21.48
N GLU A 502 -0.26 37.13 -21.34
CA GLU A 502 0.30 35.91 -20.72
C GLU A 502 -0.13 35.80 -19.24
N GLY A 503 -0.06 36.91 -18.52
CA GLY A 503 -0.48 36.96 -17.11
C GLY A 503 -1.98 36.75 -16.96
N LYS A 504 -2.80 37.35 -17.81
CA LYS A 504 -4.24 37.10 -17.86
C LYS A 504 -4.54 35.64 -18.17
N ALA A 505 -3.84 35.05 -19.14
CA ALA A 505 -3.99 33.63 -19.48
C ALA A 505 -3.65 32.72 -18.29
N ALA A 506 -2.59 33.03 -17.55
CA ALA A 506 -2.23 32.28 -16.34
C ALA A 506 -3.28 32.42 -15.22
N ASN A 507 -3.92 33.60 -15.11
CA ASN A 507 -4.96 33.84 -14.11
C ASN A 507 -6.28 33.13 -14.44
N ARG A 508 -6.59 32.90 -15.72
CA ARG A 508 -7.74 32.08 -16.19
C ARG A 508 -7.49 30.60 -15.98
N ARG A 509 -7.53 30.12 -14.72
CA ARG A 509 -7.21 28.76 -14.32
C ARG A 509 -8.24 28.14 -13.41
N THR A 510 -8.22 26.82 -13.34
CA THR A 510 -8.92 26.04 -12.31
C THR A 510 -7.88 25.33 -11.45
N GLU A 511 -8.02 25.39 -10.15
CA GLU A 511 -7.19 24.67 -9.19
C GLU A 511 -7.94 23.49 -8.59
N PHE A 512 -7.27 22.38 -8.49
CA PHE A 512 -7.75 21.17 -7.84
C PHE A 512 -6.98 21.01 -6.53
N GLN A 513 -7.69 21.08 -5.42
CA GLN A 513 -7.13 21.14 -4.08
C GLN A 513 -7.65 19.98 -3.24
N LEU A 514 -6.75 19.12 -2.78
CA LEU A 514 -7.06 18.03 -1.86
C LEU A 514 -7.13 18.60 -0.43
N LEU A 515 -8.29 18.45 0.21
CA LEU A 515 -8.52 19.02 1.54
C LEU A 515 -8.09 18.03 2.62
N GLY A 516 -7.35 18.52 3.64
CA GLY A 516 -7.08 17.76 4.85
C GLY A 516 -8.38 17.36 5.59
N LYS A 517 -8.28 16.30 6.43
CA LYS A 517 -9.36 15.93 7.36
C LYS A 517 -9.47 16.91 8.50
#